data_4d49b24ff85d00b34f5b4bfb26ab6d66
#
_entry.id   4d49b24ff85d00b34f5b4bfb26ab6d66
#
_cell.length_a   1.000
_cell.length_b   1.000
_cell.length_c   1.000
_cell.angle_alpha   90.00
_cell.angle_beta   90.00
_cell.angle_gamma   90.00
#
_symmetry.space_group_name_H-M   'P 1'
#
loop_
_entity.id
_entity.type
_entity.pdbx_description
1 polymer ?
#
loop_
_entity_poly.entity_id
_entity_poly.type
_entity_poly.pdbx_seq_one_letter_code
_entity_poly.pdbx_strand_id
1 'polypeptide(L)'
;VLMGEQKKTEDFLKMVCMAEEVNEMDDDLQTLVGNGGVRLSGGQGKRLALARTLCHKKPVLVLDDPFSALDKSTERQIFANLKAQAKENIVLLISHRLYLFPQMNQIIWMEDGKTVVGTHEELLVKVPEYKKLFTEEGGAESEDRQK
;
A
#
# COMPACT_ATOMS: atom_id res chain seq x y z
N VAL A 1 -15.64 -24.65 -0.64
CA VAL A 1 -15.51 -23.22 -1.05
C VAL A 1 -16.26 -23.05 -2.35
N LEU A 2 -17.30 -22.21 -2.35
CA LEU A 2 -18.11 -21.92 -3.53
C LEU A 2 -17.23 -21.23 -4.59
N MET A 3 -17.36 -21.62 -5.87
CA MET A 3 -16.53 -21.07 -6.97
C MET A 3 -16.48 -19.53 -7.00
N GLY A 4 -17.54 -18.86 -6.54
CA GLY A 4 -17.59 -17.39 -6.43
C GLY A 4 -16.70 -16.80 -5.34
N GLU A 5 -16.48 -17.51 -4.23
CA GLU A 5 -15.58 -17.06 -3.15
C GLU A 5 -14.12 -17.25 -3.53
N GLN A 6 -13.80 -18.32 -4.25
CA GLN A 6 -12.46 -18.57 -4.76
C GLN A 6 -12.04 -17.49 -5.76
N LYS A 7 -12.87 -17.19 -6.75
CA LYS A 7 -12.61 -16.12 -7.74
C LYS A 7 -12.40 -14.76 -7.05
N LYS A 8 -13.20 -14.46 -6.05
CA LYS A 8 -13.07 -13.23 -5.28
C LYS A 8 -11.75 -13.17 -4.49
N THR A 9 -11.31 -14.30 -3.92
CA THR A 9 -10.03 -14.39 -3.22
C THR A 9 -8.87 -14.17 -4.19
N GLU A 10 -8.88 -14.78 -5.36
CA GLU A 10 -7.89 -14.57 -6.42
C GLU A 10 -7.78 -13.11 -6.86
N ASP A 11 -8.92 -12.41 -6.98
CA ASP A 11 -8.92 -10.98 -7.35
C ASP A 11 -8.17 -10.13 -6.30
N PHE A 12 -8.36 -10.40 -5.00
CA PHE A 12 -7.61 -9.70 -3.95
C PHE A 12 -6.13 -10.07 -3.92
N LEU A 13 -5.77 -11.32 -4.23
CA LEU A 13 -4.37 -11.73 -4.37
C LEU A 13 -3.70 -11.04 -5.55
N LYS A 14 -4.40 -10.88 -6.69
CA LYS A 14 -3.92 -10.10 -7.83
C LYS A 14 -3.69 -8.64 -7.46
N MET A 15 -4.60 -8.04 -6.69
CA MET A 15 -4.46 -6.66 -6.24
C MET A 15 -3.19 -6.40 -5.44
N VAL A 16 -2.76 -7.38 -4.65
CA VAL A 16 -1.54 -7.29 -3.84
C VAL A 16 -0.32 -7.96 -4.51
N CYS A 17 -0.39 -8.26 -5.81
CA CYS A 17 0.68 -8.90 -6.57
C CYS A 17 1.17 -10.21 -5.92
N MET A 18 0.25 -11.07 -5.51
CA MET A 18 0.58 -12.33 -4.81
C MET A 18 -0.04 -13.57 -5.48
N ALA A 19 -0.85 -13.39 -6.52
CA ALA A 19 -1.58 -14.49 -7.13
C ALA A 19 -0.65 -15.55 -7.76
N GLU A 20 0.40 -15.13 -8.46
CA GLU A 20 1.38 -16.06 -9.09
C GLU A 20 2.12 -16.86 -8.02
N GLU A 21 2.61 -16.18 -6.97
CA GLU A 21 3.32 -16.85 -5.88
C GLU A 21 2.46 -17.88 -5.14
N VAL A 22 1.16 -17.61 -5.00
CA VAL A 22 0.22 -18.58 -4.38
C VAL A 22 -0.03 -19.78 -5.30
N ASN A 23 -0.17 -19.54 -6.61
CA ASN A 23 -0.36 -20.62 -7.59
C ASN A 23 0.87 -21.53 -7.75
N GLU A 24 2.05 -21.06 -7.35
CA GLU A 24 3.30 -21.84 -7.35
C GLU A 24 3.47 -22.68 -6.06
N MET A 25 2.60 -22.52 -5.06
CA MET A 25 2.60 -23.33 -3.83
C MET A 25 1.96 -24.69 -4.09
N ASP A 26 2.42 -25.72 -3.37
CA ASP A 26 2.01 -27.12 -3.58
C ASP A 26 0.49 -27.35 -3.54
N ASP A 27 -0.22 -26.62 -2.68
CA ASP A 27 -1.68 -26.70 -2.48
C ASP A 27 -2.41 -25.41 -2.87
N ASP A 28 -1.83 -24.57 -3.71
CA ASP A 28 -2.40 -23.28 -4.15
C ASP A 28 -3.02 -22.48 -2.98
N LEU A 29 -4.30 -22.12 -3.12
CA LEU A 29 -5.09 -21.39 -2.10
C LEU A 29 -5.34 -22.20 -0.81
N GLN A 30 -5.10 -23.49 -0.79
CA GLN A 30 -5.27 -24.35 0.37
C GLN A 30 -3.98 -24.51 1.17
N THR A 31 -2.87 -23.96 0.68
CA THR A 31 -1.58 -24.02 1.35
C THR A 31 -1.66 -23.45 2.76
N LEU A 32 -1.30 -24.27 3.74
CA LEU A 32 -1.17 -23.83 5.13
C LEU A 32 0.05 -22.92 5.28
N VAL A 33 -0.16 -21.72 5.79
CA VAL A 33 0.90 -20.73 6.02
C VAL A 33 1.06 -20.42 7.51
N GLY A 34 2.28 -20.17 7.94
CA GLY A 34 2.59 -19.84 9.33
C GLY A 34 3.05 -21.05 10.16
N ASN A 35 2.67 -21.11 11.43
CA ASN A 35 3.10 -22.19 12.32
C ASN A 35 2.57 -23.54 11.85
N GLY A 36 3.49 -24.43 11.42
CA GLY A 36 3.16 -25.76 10.89
C GLY A 36 2.90 -25.83 9.40
N GLY A 37 3.06 -24.71 8.67
CA GLY A 37 2.95 -24.64 7.21
C GLY A 37 4.13 -23.91 6.57
N VAL A 38 3.91 -23.42 5.35
CA VAL A 38 4.92 -22.67 4.59
C VAL A 38 5.25 -21.36 5.29
N ARG A 39 6.53 -21.07 5.46
CA ARG A 39 7.01 -19.83 6.05
C ARG A 39 7.07 -18.73 4.99
N LEU A 40 6.20 -17.75 5.12
CA LEU A 40 6.19 -16.59 4.25
C LEU A 40 7.37 -15.64 4.53
N SER A 41 7.88 -14.99 3.50
CA SER A 41 8.78 -13.84 3.66
C SER A 41 8.05 -12.66 4.32
N GLY A 42 8.80 -11.67 4.83
CA GLY A 42 8.20 -10.47 5.40
C GLY A 42 7.27 -9.73 4.43
N GLY A 43 7.68 -9.59 3.17
CA GLY A 43 6.88 -8.97 2.12
C GLY A 43 5.64 -9.79 1.75
N GLN A 44 5.75 -11.11 1.66
CA GLN A 44 4.62 -12.00 1.42
C GLN A 44 3.59 -11.92 2.55
N GLY A 45 4.04 -11.95 3.80
CA GLY A 45 3.17 -11.82 4.97
C GLY A 45 2.41 -10.50 4.99
N LYS A 46 3.08 -9.38 4.66
CA LYS A 46 2.45 -8.05 4.56
C LYS A 46 1.42 -7.99 3.43
N ARG A 47 1.74 -8.51 2.24
CA ARG A 47 0.81 -8.55 1.11
C ARG A 47 -0.41 -9.42 1.41
N LEU A 48 -0.22 -10.58 2.04
CA LEU A 48 -1.33 -11.44 2.44
C LEU A 48 -2.23 -10.75 3.49
N ALA A 49 -1.65 -10.06 4.48
CA ALA A 49 -2.41 -9.29 5.47
C ALA A 49 -3.22 -8.17 4.80
N LEU A 50 -2.63 -7.47 3.81
CA LEU A 50 -3.33 -6.45 3.03
C LEU A 50 -4.48 -7.07 2.22
N ALA A 51 -4.27 -8.19 1.51
CA ALA A 51 -5.31 -8.90 0.80
C ALA A 51 -6.48 -9.27 1.71
N ARG A 52 -6.21 -9.81 2.90
CA ARG A 52 -7.23 -10.14 3.91
C ARG A 52 -8.01 -8.90 4.36
N THR A 53 -7.34 -7.76 4.56
CA THR A 53 -8.00 -6.50 4.91
C THR A 53 -8.94 -6.04 3.79
N LEU A 54 -8.50 -6.12 2.54
CA LEU A 54 -9.29 -5.73 1.37
C LEU A 54 -10.51 -6.64 1.11
N CYS A 55 -10.43 -7.92 1.48
CA CYS A 55 -11.57 -8.84 1.41
C CYS A 55 -12.77 -8.38 2.25
N HIS A 56 -12.52 -7.68 3.34
CA HIS A 56 -13.55 -7.14 4.21
C HIS A 56 -14.00 -5.78 3.71
N LYS A 57 -15.05 -5.75 2.90
CA LYS A 57 -15.64 -4.49 2.38
C LYS A 57 -16.05 -3.58 3.54
N LYS A 58 -15.23 -2.59 3.85
CA LYS A 58 -15.50 -1.56 4.86
C LYS A 58 -15.49 -0.19 4.19
N PRO A 59 -16.36 0.74 4.61
CA PRO A 59 -16.40 2.08 4.02
C PRO A 59 -15.12 2.88 4.30
N VAL A 60 -14.39 2.55 5.36
CA VAL A 60 -13.12 3.19 5.73
C VAL A 60 -12.06 2.12 5.93
N LEU A 61 -10.93 2.28 5.25
CA LEU A 61 -9.73 1.46 5.40
C LEU A 61 -8.62 2.33 5.99
N VAL A 62 -8.01 1.85 7.06
CA VAL A 62 -6.79 2.45 7.63
C VAL A 62 -5.63 1.51 7.37
N LEU A 63 -4.63 1.98 6.64
CA LEU A 63 -3.45 1.24 6.24
C LEU A 63 -2.22 1.93 6.84
N ASP A 64 -1.62 1.28 7.84
CA ASP A 64 -0.41 1.79 8.52
C ASP A 64 0.83 1.11 7.94
N ASP A 65 1.63 1.89 7.23
CA ASP A 65 2.84 1.46 6.51
C ASP A 65 2.69 0.11 5.78
N PRO A 66 1.67 -0.03 4.91
CA PRO A 66 1.34 -1.31 4.29
C PRO A 66 2.41 -1.79 3.31
N PHE A 67 3.33 -0.92 2.91
CA PHE A 67 4.36 -1.18 1.90
C PHE A 67 5.72 -1.50 2.51
N SER A 68 5.85 -1.56 3.83
CA SER A 68 7.12 -1.97 4.45
C SER A 68 7.53 -3.37 4.00
N ALA A 69 8.83 -3.57 3.74
CA ALA A 69 9.40 -4.80 3.22
C ALA A 69 8.98 -5.19 1.78
N LEU A 70 8.44 -4.26 1.00
CA LEU A 70 8.20 -4.43 -0.43
C LEU A 70 9.27 -3.72 -1.27
N ASP A 71 9.54 -4.26 -2.44
CA ASP A 71 10.32 -3.55 -3.46
C ASP A 71 9.50 -2.44 -4.11
N LYS A 72 10.18 -1.43 -4.66
CA LYS A 72 9.54 -0.24 -5.25
C LYS A 72 8.57 -0.57 -6.40
N SER A 73 8.82 -1.64 -7.16
CA SER A 73 7.97 -2.04 -8.29
C SER A 73 6.64 -2.59 -7.79
N THR A 74 6.69 -3.56 -6.88
CA THR A 74 5.52 -4.17 -6.24
C THR A 74 4.71 -3.13 -5.47
N GLU A 75 5.37 -2.24 -4.73
CA GLU A 75 4.72 -1.15 -4.01
C GLU A 75 3.90 -0.24 -4.94
N ARG A 76 4.51 0.23 -6.05
CA ARG A 76 3.81 1.08 -7.03
C ARG A 76 2.62 0.39 -7.65
N GLN A 77 2.74 -0.90 -7.98
CA GLN A 77 1.65 -1.67 -8.56
C GLN A 77 0.48 -1.83 -7.57
N ILE A 78 0.77 -2.19 -6.31
CA ILE A 78 -0.25 -2.31 -5.27
C ILE A 78 -0.92 -0.97 -5.02
N PHE A 79 -0.15 0.12 -4.94
CA PHE A 79 -0.70 1.46 -4.76
C PHE A 79 -1.65 1.84 -5.91
N ALA A 80 -1.27 1.58 -7.16
CA ALA A 80 -2.13 1.84 -8.32
C ALA A 80 -3.44 1.03 -8.25
N ASN A 81 -3.36 -0.24 -7.85
CA ASN A 81 -4.52 -1.11 -7.68
C ASN A 81 -5.45 -0.59 -6.56
N LEU A 82 -4.89 -0.18 -5.42
CA LEU A 82 -5.66 0.42 -4.31
C LEU A 82 -6.36 1.71 -4.75
N LYS A 83 -5.66 2.58 -5.47
CA LYS A 83 -6.20 3.84 -5.99
C LYS A 83 -7.36 3.60 -6.96
N ALA A 84 -7.28 2.59 -7.81
CA ALA A 84 -8.35 2.22 -8.74
C ALA A 84 -9.62 1.76 -8.00
N GLN A 85 -9.47 1.08 -6.86
CA GLN A 85 -10.58 0.61 -6.01
C GLN A 85 -11.12 1.68 -5.04
N ALA A 86 -10.35 2.69 -4.71
CA ALA A 86 -10.73 3.71 -3.71
C ALA A 86 -11.90 4.62 -4.12
N LYS A 87 -12.56 4.34 -5.25
CA LYS A 87 -13.72 5.11 -5.73
C LYS A 87 -14.95 5.01 -4.83
N GLU A 88 -15.05 3.93 -4.06
CA GLU A 88 -16.21 3.64 -3.21
C GLU A 88 -15.90 3.68 -1.70
N ASN A 89 -14.62 3.85 -1.34
CA ASN A 89 -14.17 3.75 0.05
C ASN A 89 -13.26 4.93 0.40
N ILE A 90 -13.23 5.29 1.68
CA ILE A 90 -12.20 6.18 2.22
C ILE A 90 -10.98 5.32 2.57
N VAL A 91 -9.84 5.63 1.97
CA VAL A 91 -8.56 4.97 2.31
C VAL A 91 -7.68 5.98 3.02
N LEU A 92 -7.41 5.73 4.30
CA LEU A 92 -6.43 6.47 5.07
C LEU A 92 -5.11 5.70 5.04
N LEU A 93 -4.13 6.25 4.34
CA LEU A 93 -2.79 5.69 4.22
C LEU A 93 -1.83 6.45 5.12
N ILE A 94 -1.24 5.76 6.09
CA ILE A 94 -0.13 6.27 6.90
C ILE A 94 1.16 5.74 6.27
N SER A 95 2.04 6.64 5.82
CA SER A 95 3.25 6.26 5.10
C SER A 95 4.31 7.36 5.20
N HIS A 96 5.56 6.95 5.13
CA HIS A 96 6.71 7.84 4.96
C HIS A 96 7.18 7.92 3.50
N ARG A 97 6.46 7.31 2.57
CA ARG A 97 6.77 7.26 1.14
C ARG A 97 6.33 8.55 0.45
N LEU A 98 7.14 9.57 0.46
CA LEU A 98 6.78 10.91 -0.04
C LEU A 98 6.33 10.94 -1.49
N TYR A 99 6.90 10.08 -2.35
CA TYR A 99 6.56 10.03 -3.78
C TYR A 99 5.10 9.59 -4.06
N LEU A 100 4.39 9.04 -3.07
CA LEU A 100 2.96 8.73 -3.16
C LEU A 100 2.08 9.96 -2.93
N PHE A 101 2.55 10.94 -2.16
CA PHE A 101 1.74 12.07 -1.67
C PHE A 101 1.17 12.96 -2.78
N PRO A 102 1.91 13.27 -3.87
CA PRO A 102 1.33 14.02 -5.00
C PRO A 102 0.12 13.34 -5.67
N GLN A 103 -0.08 12.05 -5.39
CA GLN A 103 -1.18 11.26 -5.96
C GLN A 103 -2.38 11.13 -5.01
N MET A 104 -2.30 11.67 -3.79
CA MET A 104 -3.39 11.64 -2.81
C MET A 104 -4.41 12.73 -3.08
N ASN A 105 -5.68 12.47 -2.75
CA ASN A 105 -6.73 13.49 -2.81
C ASN A 105 -6.52 14.57 -1.76
N GLN A 106 -6.13 14.15 -0.55
CA GLN A 106 -5.80 15.01 0.58
C GLN A 106 -4.68 14.40 1.39
N ILE A 107 -3.92 15.24 2.05
CA ILE A 107 -2.84 14.88 2.97
C ILE A 107 -3.15 15.53 4.32
N ILE A 108 -2.98 14.75 5.37
CA ILE A 108 -3.08 15.18 6.76
C ILE A 108 -1.64 15.30 7.27
N TRP A 109 -1.15 16.53 7.41
CA TRP A 109 0.14 16.82 8.01
C TRP A 109 -0.03 17.04 9.50
N MET A 110 0.76 16.33 10.31
CA MET A 110 0.70 16.41 11.77
C MET A 110 2.09 16.72 12.31
N GLU A 111 2.23 17.82 13.04
CA GLU A 111 3.48 18.28 13.62
C GLU A 111 3.22 19.09 14.88
N ASP A 112 3.98 18.84 15.95
CA ASP A 112 3.91 19.56 17.23
C ASP A 112 2.47 19.76 17.77
N GLY A 113 1.65 18.71 17.65
CA GLY A 113 0.26 18.73 18.09
C GLY A 113 -0.69 19.56 17.21
N LYS A 114 -0.20 20.09 16.09
CA LYS A 114 -1.01 20.78 15.08
C LYS A 114 -1.30 19.87 13.91
N THR A 115 -2.43 20.10 13.26
CA THR A 115 -2.84 19.34 12.08
C THR A 115 -3.18 20.31 10.96
N VAL A 116 -2.62 20.11 9.78
CA VAL A 116 -2.94 20.83 8.55
C VAL A 116 -3.41 19.82 7.51
N VAL A 117 -4.56 20.09 6.89
CA VAL A 117 -5.14 19.25 5.84
C VAL A 117 -5.16 20.03 4.52
N GLY A 118 -4.76 19.38 3.44
CA GLY A 118 -4.76 19.99 2.12
C GLY A 118 -4.26 19.04 1.03
N THR A 119 -4.25 19.53 -0.21
CA THR A 119 -3.59 18.83 -1.32
C THR A 119 -2.07 18.94 -1.18
N HIS A 120 -1.35 18.17 -1.97
CA HIS A 120 0.11 18.26 -2.03
C HIS A 120 0.59 19.69 -2.32
N GLU A 121 0.00 20.34 -3.32
CA GLU A 121 0.35 21.68 -3.75
C GLU A 121 0.05 22.71 -2.65
N GLU A 122 -1.07 22.57 -1.97
CA GLU A 122 -1.43 23.45 -0.86
C GLU A 122 -0.46 23.33 0.32
N LEU A 123 -0.05 22.11 0.67
CA LEU A 123 0.90 21.87 1.75
C LEU A 123 2.30 22.37 1.42
N LEU A 124 2.75 22.26 0.17
CA LEU A 124 4.03 22.82 -0.29
C LEU A 124 4.09 24.35 -0.10
N VAL A 125 2.93 25.03 -0.13
CA VAL A 125 2.85 26.48 0.07
C VAL A 125 2.67 26.83 1.54
N LYS A 126 1.80 26.09 2.26
CA LYS A 126 1.33 26.44 3.61
C LYS A 126 2.25 25.92 4.72
N VAL A 127 3.01 24.83 4.47
CA VAL A 127 3.80 24.12 5.49
C VAL A 127 5.27 24.05 5.08
N PRO A 128 6.12 24.94 5.61
CA PRO A 128 7.56 24.97 5.26
C PRO A 128 8.27 23.66 5.53
N GLU A 129 7.94 22.97 6.61
CA GLU A 129 8.53 21.68 7.02
C GLU A 129 8.16 20.58 6.03
N TYR A 130 6.92 20.55 5.54
CA TYR A 130 6.48 19.63 4.48
C TYR A 130 7.26 19.89 3.18
N LYS A 131 7.41 21.17 2.79
CA LYS A 131 8.20 21.55 1.62
C LYS A 131 9.66 21.11 1.74
N LYS A 132 10.25 21.26 2.92
CA LYS A 132 11.64 20.90 3.20
C LYS A 132 11.87 19.40 3.00
N LEU A 133 10.98 18.55 3.49
CA LEU A 133 11.03 17.09 3.27
C LEU A 133 11.09 16.73 1.78
N PHE A 134 10.26 17.35 0.96
CA PHE A 134 10.24 17.09 -0.47
C PHE A 134 11.48 17.59 -1.22
N THR A 135 12.10 18.67 -0.75
CA THR A 135 13.36 19.17 -1.34
C THR A 135 14.56 18.33 -0.94
N GLU A 136 14.60 17.82 0.27
CA GLU A 136 15.71 17.02 0.78
C GLU A 136 15.67 15.57 0.27
N GLU A 137 14.49 14.91 0.28
CA GLU A 137 14.33 13.53 -0.20
C GLU A 137 14.12 13.45 -1.72
N GLY A 138 13.50 14.43 -2.35
CA GLY A 138 13.34 14.49 -3.81
C GLY A 138 14.68 14.62 -4.56
N GLY A 139 15.72 15.15 -3.90
CA GLY A 139 17.09 15.13 -4.38
C GLY A 139 17.69 13.71 -4.41
N ALA A 140 17.39 12.88 -3.41
CA ALA A 140 17.88 11.52 -3.30
C ALA A 140 17.22 10.53 -4.29
N GLU A 141 15.94 10.74 -4.63
CA GLU A 141 15.23 9.89 -5.62
C GLU A 141 15.60 10.21 -7.08
N SER A 142 16.13 11.40 -7.38
CA SER A 142 16.61 11.77 -8.71
C SER A 142 17.94 11.10 -9.08
N GLU A 143 18.77 10.74 -8.11
CA GLU A 143 20.04 10.05 -8.34
C GLU A 143 19.88 8.56 -8.66
N ASP A 144 18.80 7.91 -8.21
CA ASP A 144 18.50 6.50 -8.50
C ASP A 144 17.93 6.28 -9.93
N ARG A 145 17.65 7.35 -10.69
CA ARG A 145 17.19 7.26 -12.09
C ARG A 145 18.31 7.25 -13.13
N GLN A 146 19.57 7.35 -12.70
CA GLN A 146 20.75 7.41 -13.59
C GLN A 146 21.74 6.26 -13.43
N LYS A 147 21.34 5.13 -12.82
CA LYS A 147 22.18 3.92 -12.77
C LYS A 147 21.48 2.72 -13.37
#